data_3be2d4bff8e04c805cc16814bbec690f
#
_entry.id   3be2d4bff8e04c805cc16814bbec690f
#
_cell.length_a   1.000
_cell.length_b   1.000
_cell.length_c   1.000
_cell.angle_alpha   90.00
_cell.angle_beta   90.00
_cell.angle_gamma   90.00
#
_symmetry.space_group_name_H-M   'P 1'
#
loop_
_entity.id
_entity.type
_entity.pdbx_description
1 polymer ?
#
loop_
_entity_poly.entity_id
_entity_poly.type
_entity_poly.pdbx_seq_one_letter_code
_entity_poly.pdbx_strand_id
1 'polypeptide(L)'
;MARFEKSMLFDRLRGMLFMVIEKFRNGDAWAVGNRFQQQGRMLPEDVKYVASWMDARGMRCFQLMEAPNAEALKPWIARWEDLVEFEIAAVETSQEFWARAQKA
;
A
#
# COMPACT_ATOMS: atom_id res chain seq x y z
N MET A 1 -0.09 -21.87 13.30
CA MET A 1 1.06 -21.15 13.82
C MET A 1 1.26 -19.86 13.08
N ALA A 2 1.36 -18.77 13.80
CA ALA A 2 1.40 -17.43 13.21
C ALA A 2 2.50 -17.25 12.17
N ARG A 3 3.68 -17.77 12.44
CA ARG A 3 4.82 -17.67 11.52
C ARG A 3 4.55 -18.37 10.19
N PHE A 4 3.94 -19.54 10.25
CA PHE A 4 3.60 -20.32 9.06
C PHE A 4 2.52 -19.60 8.25
N GLU A 5 1.51 -19.07 8.94
CA GLU A 5 0.42 -18.35 8.29
C GLU A 5 0.91 -17.10 7.55
N LYS A 6 1.82 -16.33 8.18
CA LYS A 6 2.42 -15.16 7.53
C LYS A 6 3.18 -15.52 6.28
N SER A 7 3.96 -16.61 6.34
CA SER A 7 4.70 -17.09 5.19
C SER A 7 3.75 -17.45 4.04
N MET A 8 2.66 -18.15 4.37
CA MET A 8 1.66 -18.51 3.36
C MET A 8 0.99 -17.30 2.74
N LEU A 9 0.71 -16.28 3.54
CA LEU A 9 0.10 -15.06 3.02
C LEU A 9 0.99 -14.41 1.96
N PHE A 10 2.26 -14.22 2.28
CA PHE A 10 3.18 -13.56 1.35
C PHE A 10 3.57 -14.44 0.17
N ASP A 11 3.58 -15.75 0.34
CA ASP A 11 3.82 -16.68 -0.76
C ASP A 11 2.76 -16.61 -1.85
N ARG A 12 1.56 -16.13 -1.52
CA ARG A 12 0.48 -15.97 -2.49
C ARG A 12 0.61 -14.68 -3.30
N LEU A 13 1.42 -13.75 -2.83
CA LEU A 13 1.61 -12.47 -3.53
C LEU A 13 2.58 -12.70 -4.69
N ARG A 14 2.15 -12.33 -5.88
CA ARG A 14 2.89 -12.61 -7.12
C ARG A 14 3.65 -11.42 -7.65
N GLY A 15 3.41 -10.25 -7.10
CA GLY A 15 4.04 -9.04 -7.54
C GLY A 15 4.97 -8.50 -6.49
N MET A 16 5.40 -7.28 -6.71
CA MET A 16 6.17 -6.53 -5.76
C MET A 16 5.26 -5.92 -4.71
N LEU A 17 5.80 -5.73 -3.51
CA LEU A 17 5.11 -5.03 -2.45
C LEU A 17 5.57 -3.58 -2.41
N PHE A 18 4.61 -2.70 -2.19
CA PHE A 18 4.86 -1.27 -2.07
C PHE A 18 4.19 -0.74 -0.83
N MET A 19 4.95 -0.03 0.01
CA MET A 19 4.35 0.77 1.06
C MET A 19 4.04 2.13 0.45
N VAL A 20 2.76 2.47 0.43
CA VAL A 20 2.27 3.73 -0.11
C VAL A 20 1.88 4.60 1.07
N ILE A 21 2.53 5.74 1.20
CA ILE A 21 2.24 6.70 2.26
C ILE A 21 1.44 7.83 1.64
N GLU A 22 0.22 8.00 2.12
CA GLU A 22 -0.73 8.99 1.63
C GLU A 22 -0.84 10.10 2.66
N LYS A 23 -0.37 11.29 2.30
CA LYS A 23 -0.57 12.46 3.15
C LYS A 23 -1.78 13.23 2.62
N PHE A 24 -2.77 13.44 3.47
CA PHE A 24 -3.99 14.12 3.06
C PHE A 24 -3.74 15.61 2.90
N ARG A 25 -4.05 16.14 1.72
CA ARG A 25 -3.85 17.56 1.43
C ARG A 25 -4.73 18.39 2.36
N ASN A 26 -4.15 19.42 2.95
CA ASN A 26 -4.83 20.30 3.93
C ASN A 26 -5.34 19.53 5.15
N GLY A 27 -4.82 18.33 5.41
CA GLY A 27 -5.29 17.51 6.50
C GLY A 27 -6.74 17.05 6.36
N ASP A 28 -7.28 17.06 5.15
CA ASP A 28 -8.71 16.82 4.92
C ASP A 28 -9.02 15.33 4.75
N ALA A 29 -8.98 14.60 5.86
CA ALA A 29 -9.32 13.19 5.88
C ALA A 29 -10.78 12.94 5.48
N TRP A 30 -11.66 13.90 5.75
CA TRP A 30 -13.06 13.75 5.44
C TRP A 30 -13.31 13.67 3.93
N ALA A 31 -12.64 14.51 3.16
CA ALA A 31 -12.79 14.49 1.70
C ALA A 31 -12.32 13.15 1.11
N VAL A 32 -11.21 12.62 1.64
CA VAL A 32 -10.69 11.31 1.23
C VAL A 32 -11.67 10.20 1.58
N GLY A 33 -12.14 10.18 2.82
CA GLY A 33 -13.09 9.17 3.29
C GLY A 33 -14.41 9.22 2.52
N ASN A 34 -14.88 10.41 2.20
CA ASN A 34 -16.13 10.58 1.45
C ASN A 34 -16.02 9.99 0.05
N ARG A 35 -14.92 10.26 -0.66
CA ARG A 35 -14.69 9.67 -1.99
C ARG A 35 -14.57 8.16 -1.90
N PHE A 36 -13.84 7.67 -0.91
CA PHE A 36 -13.70 6.23 -0.70
C PHE A 36 -15.05 5.57 -0.50
N GLN A 37 -15.91 6.18 0.29
CA GLN A 37 -17.25 5.65 0.57
C GLN A 37 -18.09 5.56 -0.70
N GLN A 38 -17.95 6.53 -1.59
CA GLN A 38 -18.75 6.60 -2.81
C GLN A 38 -18.19 5.73 -3.93
N GLN A 39 -16.88 5.60 -4.04
CA GLN A 39 -16.24 5.01 -5.21
C GLN A 39 -15.26 3.89 -4.89
N GLY A 40 -15.02 3.60 -3.61
CA GLY A 40 -14.01 2.62 -3.21
C GLY A 40 -12.60 3.10 -3.50
N ARG A 41 -11.65 2.18 -3.51
CA ARG A 41 -10.25 2.51 -3.77
C ARG A 41 -9.97 2.86 -5.23
N MET A 42 -10.79 2.39 -6.13
CA MET A 42 -10.62 2.59 -7.57
C MET A 42 -9.30 2.01 -8.08
N LEU A 43 -8.99 0.80 -7.63
CA LEU A 43 -7.75 0.12 -8.00
C LEU A 43 -7.79 -0.38 -9.43
N PRO A 44 -6.67 -0.25 -10.17
CA PRO A 44 -6.52 -0.98 -11.43
C PRO A 44 -6.57 -2.49 -11.19
N GLU A 45 -6.86 -3.24 -12.24
CA GLU A 45 -7.06 -4.68 -12.14
C GLU A 45 -5.83 -5.42 -11.61
N ASP A 46 -4.63 -4.92 -11.93
CA ASP A 46 -3.37 -5.57 -11.55
C ASP A 46 -2.78 -5.06 -10.23
N VAL A 47 -3.49 -4.19 -9.51
CA VAL A 47 -3.06 -3.66 -8.22
C VAL A 47 -3.97 -4.22 -7.14
N LYS A 48 -3.38 -4.78 -6.08
CA LYS A 48 -4.13 -5.40 -5.00
C LYS A 48 -3.82 -4.75 -3.66
N TYR A 49 -4.87 -4.51 -2.90
CA TYR A 49 -4.77 -4.01 -1.54
C TYR A 49 -4.42 -5.16 -0.59
N VAL A 50 -3.41 -4.96 0.26
CA VAL A 50 -3.03 -5.96 1.26
C VAL A 50 -3.47 -5.54 2.65
N ALA A 51 -3.10 -4.34 3.10
CA ALA A 51 -3.43 -3.85 4.43
C ALA A 51 -3.20 -2.35 4.49
N SER A 52 -3.78 -1.69 5.48
CA SER A 52 -3.52 -0.26 5.68
C SER A 52 -3.65 0.13 7.14
N TRP A 53 -3.01 1.25 7.46
CA TRP A 53 -3.02 1.82 8.81
C TRP A 53 -3.11 3.34 8.70
N MET A 54 -3.86 3.95 9.61
CA MET A 54 -3.89 5.41 9.73
C MET A 54 -2.92 5.82 10.82
N ASP A 55 -2.26 6.97 10.66
CA ASP A 55 -1.51 7.51 11.79
C ASP A 55 -2.48 8.01 12.87
N ALA A 56 -1.95 8.19 14.09
CA ALA A 56 -2.81 8.51 15.24
C ALA A 56 -3.53 9.86 15.10
N ARG A 57 -3.01 10.75 14.26
CA ARG A 57 -3.61 12.06 14.04
C ARG A 57 -4.61 12.07 12.88
N GLY A 58 -4.70 10.96 12.14
CA GLY A 58 -5.60 10.86 11.00
C GLY A 58 -5.19 11.70 9.80
N MET A 59 -3.91 12.03 9.67
CA MET A 59 -3.41 12.89 8.59
C MET A 59 -2.71 12.12 7.48
N ARG A 60 -2.31 10.87 7.76
CA ARG A 60 -1.64 10.02 6.78
C ARG A 60 -2.18 8.61 6.87
N CYS A 61 -2.23 7.97 5.72
CA CYS A 61 -2.55 6.55 5.62
C CYS A 61 -1.34 5.81 5.07
N PHE A 62 -1.02 4.68 5.66
CA PHE A 62 0.05 3.79 5.21
C PHE A 62 -0.62 2.58 4.60
N GLN A 63 -0.47 2.36 3.31
CA GLN A 63 -1.11 1.23 2.63
C GLN A 63 -0.07 0.32 2.04
N LEU A 64 -0.21 -0.98 2.31
CA LEU A 64 0.60 -2.00 1.68
C LEU A 64 -0.14 -2.51 0.46
N MET A 65 0.47 -2.36 -0.70
CA MET A 65 -0.13 -2.72 -1.98
C MET A 65 0.76 -3.72 -2.70
N GLU A 66 0.15 -4.58 -3.48
CA GLU A 66 0.86 -5.50 -4.36
C GLU A 66 0.58 -5.10 -5.81
N ALA A 67 1.65 -4.99 -6.61
CA ALA A 67 1.54 -4.64 -8.02
C ALA A 67 2.71 -5.25 -8.78
N PRO A 68 2.59 -5.44 -10.11
CA PRO A 68 3.69 -6.02 -10.90
C PRO A 68 4.94 -5.13 -10.89
N ASN A 69 4.77 -3.83 -10.81
CA ASN A 69 5.85 -2.84 -10.79
C ASN A 69 5.29 -1.51 -10.31
N ALA A 70 6.16 -0.54 -10.10
CA ALA A 70 5.74 0.78 -9.63
C ALA A 70 4.85 1.51 -10.65
N GLU A 71 5.09 1.30 -11.93
CA GLU A 71 4.29 1.94 -12.99
C GLU A 71 2.81 1.58 -12.90
N ALA A 72 2.51 0.36 -12.47
CA ALA A 72 1.13 -0.10 -12.35
C ALA A 72 0.32 0.71 -11.33
N LEU A 73 0.98 1.40 -10.41
CA LEU A 73 0.31 2.23 -9.40
C LEU A 73 -0.13 3.58 -9.95
N LYS A 74 0.43 4.03 -11.08
CA LYS A 74 0.18 5.39 -11.59
C LYS A 74 -1.28 5.71 -11.88
N PRO A 75 -2.07 4.83 -12.50
CA PRO A 75 -3.48 5.16 -12.73
C PRO A 75 -4.26 5.34 -11.42
N TRP A 76 -3.92 4.57 -10.39
CA TRP A 76 -4.54 4.71 -9.09
C TRP A 76 -4.15 6.04 -8.44
N ILE A 77 -2.88 6.38 -8.47
CA ILE A 77 -2.39 7.65 -7.94
C ILE A 77 -3.10 8.82 -8.59
N ALA A 78 -3.26 8.78 -9.92
CA ALA A 78 -3.92 9.84 -10.66
C ALA A 78 -5.36 10.07 -10.22
N ARG A 79 -6.02 9.04 -9.71
CA ARG A 79 -7.41 9.14 -9.25
C ARG A 79 -7.55 9.79 -7.89
N TRP A 80 -6.45 9.95 -7.16
CA TRP A 80 -6.47 10.46 -5.79
C TRP A 80 -5.54 11.65 -5.56
N GLU A 81 -4.69 11.99 -6.50
CA GLU A 81 -3.63 12.98 -6.25
C GLU A 81 -4.16 14.41 -6.03
N ASP A 82 -5.40 14.67 -6.38
CA ASP A 82 -6.03 15.94 -6.02
C ASP A 82 -6.27 16.09 -4.53
N LEU A 83 -6.46 14.98 -3.81
CA LEU A 83 -6.71 14.98 -2.37
C LEU A 83 -5.51 14.51 -1.55
N VAL A 84 -4.54 13.86 -2.18
CA VAL A 84 -3.49 13.11 -1.48
C VAL A 84 -2.14 13.36 -2.13
N GLU A 85 -1.12 13.57 -1.28
CA GLU A 85 0.27 13.49 -1.71
C GLU A 85 0.77 12.08 -1.46
N PHE A 86 1.39 11.49 -2.45
CA PHE A 86 1.86 10.10 -2.38
C PHE A 86 3.36 10.01 -2.22
N GLU A 87 3.78 9.10 -1.36
CA GLU A 87 5.16 8.65 -1.26
C GLU A 87 5.14 7.13 -1.38
N ILE A 88 5.98 6.54 -2.22
CA ILE A 88 5.95 5.11 -2.50
C ILE A 88 7.33 4.52 -2.28
N ALA A 89 7.38 3.43 -1.50
CA ALA A 89 8.59 2.69 -1.26
C ALA A 89 8.39 1.22 -1.61
N ALA A 90 9.23 0.67 -2.47
CA ALA A 90 9.24 -0.77 -2.69
C ALA A 90 9.75 -1.44 -1.41
N VAL A 91 9.03 -2.46 -0.95
CA VAL A 91 9.36 -3.12 0.33
C VAL A 91 9.34 -4.63 0.16
N GLU A 92 9.94 -5.31 1.10
CA GLU A 92 9.82 -6.75 1.27
C GLU A 92 9.65 -7.04 2.75
N THR A 93 9.31 -8.25 3.11
CA THR A 93 9.20 -8.59 4.52
C THR A 93 10.59 -8.60 5.15
N SER A 94 10.65 -8.29 6.44
CA SER A 94 11.91 -8.40 7.19
C SER A 94 12.46 -9.82 7.11
N GLN A 95 11.59 -10.81 7.16
CA GLN A 95 12.00 -12.20 7.07
C GLN A 95 12.71 -12.51 5.76
N GLU A 96 12.17 -12.04 4.64
CA GLU A 96 12.77 -12.24 3.33
C GLU A 96 14.10 -11.52 3.22
N PHE A 97 14.16 -10.30 3.69
CA PHE A 97 15.38 -9.51 3.68
C PHE A 97 16.51 -10.21 4.44
N TRP A 98 16.22 -10.63 5.67
CA TRP A 98 17.24 -11.26 6.51
C TRP A 98 17.65 -12.63 6.01
N ALA A 99 16.72 -13.40 5.43
CA ALA A 99 17.05 -14.68 4.82
C ALA A 99 18.06 -14.51 3.68
N ARG A 100 17.84 -13.49 2.84
CA ARG A 100 18.75 -13.18 1.73
C ARG A 100 20.08 -12.64 2.22
N ALA A 101 20.07 -11.73 3.19
CA ALA A 101 21.27 -11.11 3.74
C ALA A 101 22.19 -12.13 4.44
N GLN A 102 21.60 -13.12 5.11
CA GLN A 102 22.35 -14.15 5.80
C GLN A 102 23.10 -15.09 4.84
N LYS A 103 22.63 -15.20 3.61
CA LYS A 103 23.26 -16.05 2.60
C LYS A 103 24.42 -15.38 1.89
N ALA A 104 24.54 -14.09 2.04
CA ALA A 104 25.63 -13.32 1.44
C ALA A 104 26.93 -13.37 2.29
#